data_1b9ca9ee80dee04a004edfe285aac799
#
_entry.id   1b9ca9ee80dee04a004edfe285aac799
#
_cell.length_a   1.000
_cell.length_b   1.000
_cell.length_c   1.000
_cell.angle_alpha   90.00
_cell.angle_beta   90.00
_cell.angle_gamma   90.00
#
_symmetry.space_group_name_H-M   'P 1'
#
loop_
_entity.id
_entity.type
_entity.pdbx_description
1 polymer ?
#
loop_
_entity_poly.entity_id
_entity_poly.type
_entity_poly.pdbx_seq_one_letter_code
_entity_poly.pdbx_strand_id
1 'polypeptide(L)' 'EKAYQQGEEAGKEIGQRQANIAAIKNMIIRFRATREVILEDYTESEYNTAIAELQSESR' A
#
# COMPACT_ATOMS: atom_id res chain seq x y z
N GLU A 1 -5.26 -0.45 29.09
CA GLU A 1 -3.99 -1.02 28.68
C GLU A 1 -4.08 -1.72 27.33
N LYS A 2 -5.09 -2.57 27.17
CA LYS A 2 -5.29 -3.23 25.88
C LYS A 2 -5.59 -2.23 24.78
N ALA A 3 -6.34 -1.18 25.11
CA ALA A 3 -6.65 -0.13 24.16
C ALA A 3 -5.40 0.61 23.70
N TYR A 4 -4.45 0.82 24.63
CA TYR A 4 -3.18 1.45 24.31
C TYR A 4 -2.36 0.61 23.36
N GLN A 5 -2.25 -0.69 23.63
CA GLN A 5 -1.51 -1.62 22.76
C GLN A 5 -2.13 -1.71 21.39
N GLN A 6 -3.45 -1.78 21.34
CA GLN A 6 -4.16 -1.83 20.06
C GLN A 6 -3.92 -0.56 19.24
N GLY A 7 -3.87 0.57 19.90
CA GLY A 7 -3.59 1.83 19.23
C GLY A 7 -2.19 1.85 18.62
N GLU A 8 -1.21 1.33 19.35
CA GLU A 8 0.17 1.24 18.85
C GLU A 8 0.25 0.32 17.64
N GLU A 9 -0.35 -0.86 17.74
CA GLU A 9 -0.32 -1.81 16.65
C GLU A 9 -1.02 -1.26 15.41
N ALA A 10 -2.16 -0.62 15.58
CA ALA A 10 -2.87 0.00 14.47
C ALA A 10 -2.03 1.08 13.80
N GLY A 11 -1.30 1.86 14.58
CA GLY A 11 -0.41 2.88 14.04
C GLY A 11 0.71 2.29 13.21
N LYS A 12 1.32 1.20 13.68
CA LYS A 12 2.37 0.52 12.93
C LYS A 12 1.85 -0.08 11.63
N GLU A 13 0.67 -0.71 11.68
CA GLU A 13 0.05 -1.29 10.50
C GLU A 13 -0.27 -0.24 9.45
N ILE A 14 -0.80 0.90 9.88
CA ILE A 14 -1.11 1.99 8.97
C ILE A 14 0.15 2.52 8.30
N GLY A 15 1.20 2.72 9.08
CA GLY A 15 2.48 3.20 8.55
C GLY A 15 3.08 2.23 7.54
N GLN A 16 3.07 0.94 7.87
CA GLN A 16 3.60 -0.08 6.98
C GLN A 16 2.77 -0.20 5.71
N ARG A 17 1.46 -0.13 5.84
CA ARG A 17 0.56 -0.18 4.70
C ARG A 17 0.81 0.99 3.75
N GLN A 18 0.97 2.19 4.29
CA GLN A 18 1.26 3.38 3.47
C GLN A 18 2.58 3.24 2.74
N ALA A 19 3.60 2.69 3.39
CA ALA A 19 4.89 2.45 2.77
C ALA A 19 4.76 1.42 1.63
N ASN A 20 3.97 0.37 1.85
CA ASN A 20 3.74 -0.64 0.83
C ASN A 20 2.99 -0.06 -0.37
N ILE A 21 1.99 0.76 -0.11
CA ILE A 21 1.22 1.41 -1.18
C ILE A 21 2.12 2.34 -1.99
N ALA A 22 2.98 3.09 -1.32
CA ALA A 22 3.94 3.97 -2.01
C ALA A 22 4.90 3.15 -2.87
N ALA A 23 5.37 2.01 -2.34
CA ALA A 23 6.25 1.11 -3.10
C ALA A 23 5.55 0.58 -4.34
N ILE A 24 4.29 0.18 -4.21
CA ILE A 24 3.50 -0.32 -5.33
C ILE A 24 3.34 0.76 -6.39
N LYS A 25 3.03 1.99 -5.99
CA LYS A 25 2.91 3.11 -6.92
C LYS A 25 4.21 3.32 -7.69
N ASN A 26 5.35 3.28 -6.99
CA ASN A 26 6.65 3.42 -7.65
C ASN A 26 6.92 2.28 -8.63
N MET A 27 6.58 1.06 -8.26
CA MET A 27 6.75 -0.10 -9.15
C MET A 27 5.94 0.07 -10.44
N ILE A 28 4.73 0.58 -10.32
CA ILE A 28 3.87 0.81 -11.48
C ILE A 28 4.42 1.92 -12.36
N ILE A 29 4.79 3.03 -11.76
CA ILE A 29 5.23 4.22 -12.49
C ILE A 29 6.61 4.01 -13.11
N ARG A 30 7.55 3.48 -12.35
CA ARG A 30 8.96 3.37 -12.78
C ARG A 30 9.26 2.11 -13.54
N PHE A 31 8.67 0.99 -13.11
CA PHE A 31 9.01 -0.33 -13.66
C PHE A 31 7.87 -0.95 -14.44
N ARG A 32 6.71 -0.30 -14.47
CA ARG A 32 5.50 -0.80 -15.13
C ARG A 32 5.16 -2.23 -14.68
N ALA A 33 5.32 -2.47 -13.39
CA ALA A 33 5.02 -3.78 -12.83
C ALA A 33 3.55 -4.13 -13.04
N THR A 34 3.31 -5.40 -13.36
CA THR A 34 1.95 -5.88 -13.56
C THR A 34 1.30 -6.22 -12.21
N ARG A 35 -0.02 -6.33 -12.22
CA ARG A 35 -0.77 -6.73 -11.03
C ARG A 35 -0.25 -8.07 -10.49
N GLU A 36 0.03 -9.02 -11.37
CA GLU A 36 0.50 -10.34 -10.95
C GLU A 36 1.83 -10.25 -10.21
N VAL A 37 2.76 -9.47 -10.72
CA VAL A 37 4.07 -9.28 -10.09
C VAL A 37 3.91 -8.63 -8.72
N ILE A 38 3.07 -7.62 -8.62
CA ILE A 38 2.85 -6.90 -7.37
C ILE A 38 2.21 -7.82 -6.33
N LEU A 39 1.24 -8.62 -6.73
CA LEU A 39 0.53 -9.52 -5.81
C LEU A 39 1.39 -10.66 -5.28
N GLU A 40 2.56 -10.90 -5.86
CA GLU A 40 3.51 -11.87 -5.30
C GLU A 40 4.05 -11.39 -3.96
N ASP A 41 4.24 -10.09 -3.78
CA ASP A 41 4.84 -9.51 -2.58
C ASP A 41 3.85 -8.70 -1.75
N TYR A 42 2.74 -8.26 -2.32
CA TYR A 42 1.79 -7.37 -1.67
C TYR A 42 0.38 -7.94 -1.77
N THR A 43 -0.54 -7.34 -1.00
CA THR A 43 -1.94 -7.80 -1.01
C THR A 43 -2.72 -7.06 -2.09
N GLU A 44 -3.83 -7.68 -2.51
CA GLU A 44 -4.73 -7.08 -3.49
C GLU A 44 -5.30 -5.75 -2.96
N SER A 45 -5.60 -5.70 -1.66
CA SER A 45 -6.11 -4.47 -1.04
C SER A 45 -5.12 -3.32 -1.20
N GLU A 46 -3.85 -3.58 -0.97
CA GLU A 46 -2.80 -2.57 -1.14
C GLU A 46 -2.65 -2.16 -2.60
N TYR A 47 -2.70 -3.12 -3.50
CA TYR A 47 -2.63 -2.84 -4.93
C TYR A 47 -3.81 -1.96 -5.37
N ASN A 48 -5.03 -2.32 -4.98
CA ASN A 48 -6.21 -1.55 -5.35
C ASN A 48 -6.15 -0.13 -4.81
N THR A 49 -5.68 0.04 -3.58
CA THR A 49 -5.50 1.36 -2.99
C THR A 49 -4.47 2.17 -3.77
N ALA A 50 -3.36 1.55 -4.14
CA ALA A 50 -2.32 2.23 -4.92
C ALA A 50 -2.87 2.69 -6.28
N ILE A 51 -3.63 1.85 -6.96
CA ILE A 51 -4.24 2.21 -8.24
C ILE A 51 -5.20 3.38 -8.08
N ALA A 52 -6.04 3.34 -7.05
CA ALA A 52 -6.98 4.43 -6.78
C ALA A 52 -6.25 5.75 -6.53
N GLU A 53 -5.15 5.70 -5.78
CA GLU A 53 -4.36 6.90 -5.51
C GLU A 53 -3.67 7.42 -6.77
N LEU A 54 -3.15 6.53 -7.61
CA LEU A 54 -2.54 6.93 -8.88
C LEU A 54 -3.55 7.60 -9.80
N GLN A 55 -4.75 7.08 -9.88
CA GLN A 55 -5.81 7.68 -10.69
C GLN A 55 -6.18 9.06 -10.16
N SER A 56 -6.21 9.21 -8.84
CA SER A 56 -6.49 10.52 -8.23
C SER A 56 -5.36 11.50 -8.47
N GLU A 57 -4.12 11.04 -8.41
CA GLU A 57 -2.94 11.91 -8.59
C GLU A 57 -2.72 12.31 -10.05
N SER A 58 -3.19 11.51 -10.99
CA SER A 58 -2.94 11.78 -12.40
C SER A 58 -3.88 12.83 -12.99
N ARG A 59 -4.74 13.41 -12.16
CA ARG A 59 -5.54 14.56 -12.55
C ARG A 59 -4.75 15.84 -12.32
#